data_32f024eeea41881c9b6dc9802303b231
#
_entry.id   32f024eeea41881c9b6dc9802303b231
#
_cell.length_a   1.000
_cell.length_b   1.000
_cell.length_c   1.000
_cell.angle_alpha   90.00
_cell.angle_beta   90.00
_cell.angle_gamma   90.00
#
_symmetry.space_group_name_H-M   'P 1'
#
loop_
_entity.id
_entity.type
_entity.pdbx_description
1 polymer ?
#
loop_
_entity_poly.entity_id
_entity_poly.type
_entity_poly.pdbx_seq_one_letter_code
_entity_poly.pdbx_strand_id
1 'polypeptide(L)'
;MLTIVNSNLLWKNSNGQKKLFLKTKGLENSFENKIIPCNPYTSKLVASLFNGLELFPIKFSSNVFINDDHSNHVLKQISEIISDGKIYTQNSIDRESKSFDNMEFIDDIRSFEKKHNDIDFVYLDYNESKKLIDTINVSKSILRQHGFIIIIINFEFNQYEILKKKYSKYYRAF
;
A
#
# COMPACT_ATOMS: atom_id res chain seq x y z
N MET A 1 -5.27 16.07 -20.95
CA MET A 1 -4.51 16.81 -19.92
C MET A 1 -3.95 15.78 -18.93
N LEU A 2 -2.70 15.89 -18.55
CA LEU A 2 -1.97 14.97 -17.65
C LEU A 2 -1.76 15.71 -16.35
N THR A 3 -2.25 15.16 -15.23
CA THR A 3 -2.06 15.75 -13.89
C THR A 3 -1.19 14.81 -13.07
N ILE A 4 -0.08 15.32 -12.57
CA ILE A 4 0.83 14.57 -11.71
C ILE A 4 0.25 14.59 -10.30
N VAL A 5 -0.03 13.40 -9.72
CA VAL A 5 -0.48 13.26 -8.32
C VAL A 5 0.73 13.26 -7.38
N ASN A 6 1.76 12.51 -7.79
CA ASN A 6 3.10 12.54 -7.18
C ASN A 6 4.10 12.02 -8.22
N SER A 7 5.36 11.81 -7.82
CA SER A 7 6.40 11.33 -8.74
C SER A 7 6.05 10.03 -9.47
N ASN A 8 5.17 9.20 -8.90
CA ASN A 8 4.87 7.84 -9.37
C ASN A 8 3.45 7.63 -9.85
N LEU A 9 2.55 8.63 -9.70
CA LEU A 9 1.15 8.55 -10.10
C LEU A 9 0.76 9.66 -11.07
N LEU A 10 0.16 9.26 -12.17
CA LEU A 10 -0.26 10.16 -13.24
C LEU A 10 -1.75 9.98 -13.53
N TRP A 11 -2.51 11.07 -13.49
CA TRP A 11 -3.86 11.11 -14.03
C TRP A 11 -3.86 11.54 -15.48
N LYS A 12 -4.54 10.79 -16.34
CA LYS A 12 -4.78 11.16 -17.74
C LYS A 12 -6.28 11.29 -17.99
N ASN A 13 -6.70 12.41 -18.47
CA ASN A 13 -8.06 12.62 -18.99
C ASN A 13 -8.05 12.38 -20.50
N SER A 14 -8.83 11.40 -20.97
CA SER A 14 -9.01 11.09 -22.38
C SER A 14 -10.48 10.82 -22.63
N ASN A 15 -11.10 11.57 -23.54
CA ASN A 15 -12.52 11.43 -23.93
C ASN A 15 -13.49 11.43 -22.74
N GLY A 16 -13.28 12.34 -21.77
CA GLY A 16 -14.10 12.44 -20.57
C GLY A 16 -13.88 11.37 -19.51
N GLN A 17 -13.02 10.39 -19.79
CA GLN A 17 -12.65 9.35 -18.82
C GLN A 17 -11.36 9.68 -18.10
N LYS A 18 -11.40 9.60 -16.76
CA LYS A 18 -10.24 9.77 -15.91
C LYS A 18 -9.56 8.42 -15.69
N LYS A 19 -8.31 8.29 -16.10
CA LYS A 19 -7.50 7.05 -15.93
C LYS A 19 -6.28 7.35 -15.08
N LEU A 20 -5.96 6.43 -14.18
CA LEU A 20 -4.77 6.47 -13.33
C LEU A 20 -3.69 5.56 -13.93
N PHE A 21 -2.46 6.03 -13.87
CA PHE A 21 -1.29 5.27 -14.31
C PHE A 21 -0.21 5.29 -13.23
N LEU A 22 0.46 4.18 -13.06
CA LEU A 22 1.70 4.07 -12.29
C LEU A 22 2.89 4.32 -13.21
N LYS A 23 3.83 5.13 -12.73
CA LYS A 23 5.14 5.30 -13.32
C LYS A 23 6.09 4.38 -12.58
N THR A 24 6.68 3.43 -13.28
CA THR A 24 7.67 2.50 -12.73
C THR A 24 9.05 2.87 -13.24
N LYS A 25 10.09 2.51 -12.49
CA LYS A 25 11.47 2.64 -12.97
C LYS A 25 11.66 1.67 -14.13
N GLY A 26 12.16 2.14 -15.28
CA GLY A 26 12.53 1.26 -16.40
C GLY A 26 13.60 0.27 -15.98
N LEU A 27 13.66 -0.89 -16.64
CA LEU A 27 14.75 -1.84 -16.50
C LEU A 27 16.09 -1.14 -16.79
N GLU A 28 17.16 -1.57 -16.14
CA GLU A 28 18.48 -0.94 -16.02
C GLU A 28 19.11 -0.32 -17.30
N ASN A 29 18.57 -0.62 -18.47
CA ASN A 29 19.06 -0.16 -19.76
C ASN A 29 18.10 0.75 -20.54
N SER A 30 16.94 1.13 -19.98
CA SER A 30 16.03 2.06 -20.63
C SER A 30 15.83 3.30 -19.76
N PHE A 31 16.20 4.48 -20.30
CA PHE A 31 15.88 5.78 -19.70
C PHE A 31 14.38 6.09 -19.68
N GLU A 32 13.55 5.21 -20.19
CA GLU A 32 12.12 5.37 -20.29
C GLU A 32 11.41 4.70 -19.11
N ASN A 33 10.74 5.52 -18.29
CA ASN A 33 9.83 5.01 -17.26
C ASN A 33 8.65 4.29 -17.92
N LYS A 34 8.39 3.06 -17.54
CA LYS A 34 7.21 2.33 -17.97
C LYS A 34 5.98 2.93 -17.29
N ILE A 35 4.93 3.17 -18.06
CA ILE A 35 3.65 3.67 -17.56
C ILE A 35 2.63 2.53 -17.60
N ILE A 36 2.11 2.13 -16.45
CA ILE A 36 1.20 1.00 -16.30
C ILE A 36 -0.19 1.53 -15.94
N PRO A 37 -1.25 1.14 -16.68
CA PRO A 37 -2.60 1.53 -16.34
C PRO A 37 -3.05 0.84 -15.04
N CYS A 38 -3.69 1.59 -14.15
CA CYS A 38 -4.24 1.10 -12.89
C CYS A 38 -5.74 0.86 -13.03
N ASN A 39 -6.20 -0.31 -12.59
CA ASN A 39 -7.61 -0.68 -12.62
C ASN A 39 -8.21 -0.62 -11.20
N PRO A 40 -9.17 0.30 -10.92
CA PRO A 40 -9.79 0.41 -9.60
C PRO A 40 -10.68 -0.79 -9.23
N TYR A 41 -11.09 -1.61 -10.20
CA TYR A 41 -11.89 -2.81 -9.94
C TYR A 41 -11.06 -4.01 -9.47
N THR A 42 -9.75 -3.97 -9.66
CA THR A 42 -8.85 -5.06 -9.25
C THR A 42 -7.97 -4.69 -8.06
N SER A 43 -7.93 -3.42 -7.66
CA SER A 43 -7.10 -2.96 -6.54
C SER A 43 -7.85 -1.97 -5.67
N LYS A 44 -8.04 -2.32 -4.41
CA LYS A 44 -8.65 -1.44 -3.40
C LYS A 44 -7.83 -0.18 -3.17
N LEU A 45 -6.50 -0.26 -3.26
CA LEU A 45 -5.62 0.91 -3.18
C LEU A 45 -5.89 1.88 -4.33
N VAL A 46 -6.02 1.38 -5.56
CA VAL A 46 -6.36 2.21 -6.72
C VAL A 46 -7.78 2.77 -6.58
N ALA A 47 -8.75 1.96 -6.13
CA ALA A 47 -10.10 2.43 -5.85
C ALA A 47 -10.13 3.57 -4.83
N SER A 48 -9.30 3.51 -3.78
CA SER A 48 -9.20 4.58 -2.78
C SER A 48 -8.72 5.90 -3.40
N LEU A 49 -7.78 5.85 -4.35
CA LEU A 49 -7.32 7.03 -5.08
C LEU A 49 -8.42 7.63 -5.96
N PHE A 50 -9.24 6.79 -6.59
CA PHE A 50 -10.42 7.26 -7.35
C PHE A 50 -11.48 7.90 -6.45
N ASN A 51 -11.60 7.42 -5.20
CA ASN A 51 -12.56 7.91 -4.22
C ASN A 51 -12.04 9.08 -3.38
N GLY A 52 -10.91 9.68 -3.74
CA GLY A 52 -10.45 10.93 -3.13
C GLY A 52 -9.28 10.79 -2.16
N LEU A 53 -8.58 9.66 -2.11
CA LEU A 53 -7.30 9.58 -1.42
C LEU A 53 -6.31 10.53 -2.11
N GLU A 54 -6.01 11.66 -1.48
CA GLU A 54 -5.17 12.72 -2.07
C GLU A 54 -3.68 12.43 -1.96
N LEU A 55 -3.30 11.60 -0.97
CA LEU A 55 -1.90 11.30 -0.69
C LEU A 55 -1.57 9.86 -1.09
N PHE A 56 -0.59 9.74 -1.96
CA PHE A 56 0.04 8.45 -2.27
C PHE A 56 1.52 8.54 -1.89
N PRO A 57 1.90 8.14 -0.68
CA PRO A 57 3.21 8.43 -0.11
C PRO A 57 4.34 7.53 -0.61
N ILE A 58 4.04 6.53 -1.45
CA ILE A 58 5.01 5.53 -1.89
C ILE A 58 5.96 6.12 -2.93
N LYS A 59 7.25 5.96 -2.69
CA LYS A 59 8.37 6.35 -3.58
C LYS A 59 9.14 5.11 -4.02
N PHE A 60 10.03 5.23 -4.98
CA PHE A 60 10.90 4.14 -5.43
C PHE A 60 11.75 3.54 -4.30
N SER A 61 12.19 4.37 -3.35
CA SER A 61 13.02 3.98 -2.20
C SER A 61 12.25 3.72 -0.91
N SER A 62 10.92 3.58 -0.96
CA SER A 62 10.12 3.37 0.24
C SER A 62 10.29 1.95 0.78
N ASN A 63 10.41 1.84 2.11
CA ASN A 63 10.21 0.60 2.83
C ASN A 63 8.73 0.46 3.18
N VAL A 64 8.10 -0.63 2.77
CA VAL A 64 6.67 -0.83 2.97
C VAL A 64 6.36 -2.16 3.63
N PHE A 65 5.33 -2.17 4.47
CA PHE A 65 4.73 -3.37 5.01
C PHE A 65 3.33 -3.53 4.43
N ILE A 66 3.06 -4.69 3.84
CA ILE A 66 1.78 -5.01 3.20
C ILE A 66 1.22 -6.26 3.82
N ASN A 67 0.00 -6.19 4.30
CA ASN A 67 -0.78 -7.35 4.66
C ASN A 67 -2.16 -7.26 3.99
N ASP A 68 -2.39 -8.15 3.02
CA ASP A 68 -3.58 -8.20 2.19
C ASP A 68 -4.08 -9.66 2.18
N ASP A 69 -5.14 -9.92 2.95
CA ASP A 69 -5.73 -11.28 3.06
C ASP A 69 -6.49 -11.70 1.79
N HIS A 70 -6.69 -10.79 0.84
CA HIS A 70 -7.62 -11.01 -0.28
C HIS A 70 -6.99 -11.17 -1.64
N SER A 71 -5.90 -10.45 -1.90
CA SER A 71 -5.34 -10.47 -3.25
C SER A 71 -3.91 -9.97 -3.29
N ASN A 72 -3.14 -10.54 -4.22
CA ASN A 72 -1.79 -10.06 -4.50
C ASN A 72 -1.74 -8.83 -5.41
N HIS A 73 -2.91 -8.26 -5.76
CA HIS A 73 -2.94 -7.14 -6.72
C HIS A 73 -2.28 -5.88 -6.16
N VAL A 74 -2.51 -5.56 -4.88
CA VAL A 74 -1.87 -4.41 -4.24
C VAL A 74 -0.37 -4.65 -4.08
N LEU A 75 0.01 -5.84 -3.64
CA LEU A 75 1.40 -6.25 -3.50
C LEU A 75 2.15 -6.12 -4.83
N LYS A 76 1.59 -6.66 -5.91
CA LYS A 76 2.16 -6.56 -7.25
C LYS A 76 2.28 -5.11 -7.72
N GLN A 77 1.25 -4.28 -7.53
CA GLN A 77 1.31 -2.88 -7.93
C GLN A 77 2.37 -2.09 -7.15
N ILE A 78 2.49 -2.34 -5.86
CA ILE A 78 3.51 -1.67 -5.04
C ILE A 78 4.91 -2.15 -5.42
N SER A 79 5.10 -3.44 -5.71
CA SER A 79 6.39 -3.98 -6.15
C SER A 79 6.86 -3.40 -7.48
N GLU A 80 5.95 -3.04 -8.37
CA GLU A 80 6.29 -2.35 -9.62
C GLU A 80 6.74 -0.90 -9.42
N ILE A 81 6.40 -0.28 -8.28
CA ILE A 81 6.81 1.09 -7.93
C ILE A 81 8.16 1.06 -7.21
N ILE A 82 8.29 0.19 -6.21
CA ILE A 82 9.47 0.17 -5.33
C ILE A 82 10.60 -0.57 -6.04
N SER A 83 11.68 0.15 -6.32
CA SER A 83 12.89 -0.42 -6.93
C SER A 83 14.11 -0.41 -6.01
N ASP A 84 14.19 0.57 -5.12
CA ASP A 84 15.35 0.83 -4.29
C ASP A 84 15.05 0.63 -2.78
N GLY A 85 13.78 0.41 -2.44
CA GLY A 85 13.30 0.11 -1.09
C GLY A 85 12.96 -1.36 -0.91
N LYS A 86 12.39 -1.71 0.25
CA LYS A 86 11.99 -3.07 0.60
C LYS A 86 10.49 -3.21 0.80
N ILE A 87 9.99 -4.38 0.47
CA ILE A 87 8.60 -4.79 0.66
C ILE A 87 8.57 -5.93 1.65
N TYR A 88 7.88 -5.74 2.75
CA TYR A 88 7.67 -6.73 3.78
C TYR A 88 6.21 -7.20 3.77
N THR A 89 5.98 -8.50 3.80
CA THR A 89 4.63 -9.06 3.76
C THR A 89 4.50 -10.34 4.59
N GLN A 90 3.33 -10.54 5.18
CA GLN A 90 2.97 -11.81 5.82
C GLN A 90 2.16 -12.72 4.89
N ASN A 91 1.85 -12.25 3.69
CA ASN A 91 1.00 -12.98 2.77
C ASN A 91 1.70 -14.23 2.23
N SER A 92 1.19 -15.41 2.56
CA SER A 92 1.77 -16.70 2.17
C SER A 92 1.45 -17.12 0.73
N ILE A 93 0.50 -16.44 0.07
CA ILE A 93 -0.06 -16.86 -1.22
C ILE A 93 1.00 -16.81 -2.33
N ASP A 94 2.04 -15.98 -2.19
CA ASP A 94 3.06 -15.75 -3.22
C ASP A 94 4.44 -16.37 -2.94
N ARG A 95 4.58 -17.22 -1.93
CA ARG A 95 5.87 -17.90 -1.68
C ARG A 95 6.36 -18.71 -2.89
N GLU A 96 5.46 -19.11 -3.78
CA GLU A 96 5.76 -19.89 -5.00
C GLU A 96 5.88 -19.03 -6.27
N SER A 97 5.31 -17.83 -6.30
CA SER A 97 5.50 -16.91 -7.42
C SER A 97 6.84 -16.22 -7.25
N LYS A 98 7.66 -16.23 -8.27
CA LYS A 98 9.01 -15.62 -8.34
C LYS A 98 9.07 -14.36 -7.49
N SER A 99 9.76 -14.47 -6.37
CA SER A 99 9.99 -13.36 -5.46
C SER A 99 10.56 -12.17 -6.24
N PHE A 100 9.95 -11.02 -6.08
CA PHE A 100 10.60 -9.77 -6.46
C PHE A 100 11.85 -9.65 -5.59
N ASP A 101 12.99 -9.29 -6.14
CA ASP A 101 14.29 -9.26 -5.46
C ASP A 101 14.31 -8.38 -4.20
N ASN A 102 13.37 -7.46 -4.09
CA ASN A 102 13.23 -6.52 -2.97
C ASN A 102 12.13 -6.91 -1.96
N MET A 103 11.58 -8.14 -2.04
CA MET A 103 10.50 -8.61 -1.18
C MET A 103 11.01 -9.58 -0.09
N GLU A 104 10.57 -9.35 1.14
CA GLU A 104 10.88 -10.19 2.30
C GLU A 104 9.59 -10.66 2.98
N PHE A 105 9.48 -11.98 3.17
CA PHE A 105 8.35 -12.57 3.87
C PHE A 105 8.60 -12.60 5.38
N ILE A 106 7.60 -12.16 6.14
CA ILE A 106 7.65 -12.06 7.59
C ILE A 106 6.74 -13.14 8.18
N ASP A 107 7.31 -14.04 8.96
CA ASP A 107 6.53 -15.07 9.64
C ASP A 107 5.81 -14.53 10.89
N ASP A 108 6.45 -13.60 11.61
CA ASP A 108 5.89 -12.99 12.82
C ASP A 108 6.15 -11.48 12.87
N ILE A 109 5.06 -10.72 12.87
CA ILE A 109 5.11 -9.25 12.92
C ILE A 109 5.71 -8.71 14.22
N ARG A 110 5.60 -9.43 15.34
CA ARG A 110 6.18 -8.98 16.62
C ARG A 110 7.70 -9.12 16.64
N SER A 111 8.22 -10.14 15.99
CA SER A 111 9.66 -10.28 15.78
C SER A 111 10.20 -9.23 14.83
N PHE A 112 9.41 -8.87 13.84
CA PHE A 112 9.70 -7.79 12.90
C PHE A 112 9.71 -6.42 13.59
N GLU A 113 8.73 -6.13 14.44
CA GLU A 113 8.63 -4.91 15.25
C GLU A 113 9.90 -4.58 16.02
N LYS A 114 10.57 -5.61 16.60
CA LYS A 114 11.80 -5.42 17.37
C LYS A 114 13.00 -4.99 16.53
N LYS A 115 12.95 -5.16 15.24
CA LYS A 115 14.06 -4.92 14.30
C LYS A 115 13.88 -3.71 13.43
N HIS A 116 12.63 -3.26 13.23
CA HIS A 116 12.28 -2.25 12.27
C HIS A 116 11.48 -1.10 12.90
N ASN A 117 11.88 0.12 12.58
CA ASN A 117 11.18 1.37 12.87
C ASN A 117 11.33 2.36 11.71
N ASP A 118 11.61 1.84 10.52
CA ASP A 118 11.99 2.56 9.31
C ASP A 118 10.99 2.39 8.17
N ILE A 119 9.79 1.86 8.48
CA ILE A 119 8.74 1.64 7.48
C ILE A 119 8.07 2.97 7.11
N ASP A 120 8.06 3.28 5.82
CA ASP A 120 7.44 4.48 5.26
C ASP A 120 5.94 4.37 5.15
N PHE A 121 5.46 3.17 4.81
CA PHE A 121 4.08 2.95 4.45
C PHE A 121 3.61 1.55 4.88
N VAL A 122 2.43 1.50 5.48
CA VAL A 122 1.76 0.27 5.87
C VAL A 122 0.42 0.18 5.16
N TYR A 123 0.15 -0.96 4.54
CA TYR A 123 -1.14 -1.29 3.94
C TYR A 123 -1.74 -2.51 4.62
N LEU A 124 -2.96 -2.36 5.15
CA LEU A 124 -3.67 -3.40 5.87
C LEU A 124 -5.05 -3.63 5.25
N ASP A 125 -5.31 -4.85 4.81
CA ASP A 125 -6.60 -5.30 4.32
C ASP A 125 -6.96 -6.64 4.99
N TYR A 126 -7.71 -6.57 6.07
CA TYR A 126 -8.09 -7.74 6.88
C TYR A 126 -9.59 -7.98 6.88
N ASN A 127 -9.97 -9.25 6.89
CA ASN A 127 -11.35 -9.69 7.14
C ASN A 127 -11.70 -9.75 8.62
N GLU A 128 -10.70 -9.91 9.50
CA GLU A 128 -10.91 -10.10 10.92
C GLU A 128 -10.53 -8.86 11.73
N SER A 129 -11.50 -8.28 12.44
CA SER A 129 -11.31 -7.06 13.25
C SER A 129 -10.26 -7.21 14.34
N LYS A 130 -10.15 -8.39 14.97
CA LYS A 130 -9.19 -8.63 16.05
C LYS A 130 -7.76 -8.59 15.54
N LYS A 131 -7.47 -9.30 14.46
CA LYS A 131 -6.15 -9.28 13.80
C LYS A 131 -5.78 -7.88 13.35
N LEU A 132 -6.73 -7.14 12.79
CA LEU A 132 -6.50 -5.77 12.35
C LEU A 132 -6.06 -4.86 13.51
N ILE A 133 -6.75 -4.91 14.66
CA ILE A 133 -6.40 -4.06 15.81
C ILE A 133 -4.98 -4.35 16.31
N ASP A 134 -4.63 -5.63 16.44
CA ASP A 134 -3.29 -6.02 16.87
C ASP A 134 -2.22 -5.54 15.87
N THR A 135 -2.48 -5.71 14.57
CA THR A 135 -1.56 -5.27 13.54
C THR A 135 -1.45 -3.74 13.46
N ILE A 136 -2.53 -2.98 13.67
CA ILE A 136 -2.46 -1.51 13.76
C ILE A 136 -1.53 -1.07 14.90
N ASN A 137 -1.62 -1.72 16.05
CA ASN A 137 -0.78 -1.36 17.19
C ASN A 137 0.71 -1.61 16.89
N VAL A 138 1.04 -2.75 16.29
CA VAL A 138 2.41 -3.05 15.86
C VAL A 138 2.85 -2.12 14.73
N SER A 139 1.97 -1.82 13.78
CA SER A 139 2.29 -0.92 12.66
C SER A 139 2.75 0.46 13.10
N LYS A 140 2.25 0.94 14.24
CA LYS A 140 2.67 2.25 14.78
C LYS A 140 4.10 2.25 15.27
N SER A 141 4.59 1.13 15.81
CA SER A 141 5.96 1.02 16.30
C SER A 141 6.99 0.81 15.19
N ILE A 142 6.59 0.15 14.10
CA ILE A 142 7.47 -0.03 12.94
C ILE A 142 7.53 1.16 12.00
N LEU A 143 6.53 2.06 12.05
CA LEU A 143 6.51 3.25 11.21
C LEU A 143 7.56 4.27 11.64
N ARG A 144 8.28 4.79 10.66
CA ARG A 144 9.11 5.97 10.89
C ARG A 144 8.26 7.21 11.19
N GLN A 145 8.90 8.24 11.69
CA GLN A 145 8.25 9.55 11.84
C GLN A 145 7.68 10.02 10.50
N HIS A 146 6.41 10.42 10.50
CA HIS A 146 5.64 10.79 9.30
C HIS A 146 5.37 9.65 8.30
N GLY A 147 5.48 8.39 8.73
CA GLY A 147 5.01 7.25 7.95
C GLY A 147 3.48 7.21 7.85
N PHE A 148 2.96 6.46 6.88
CA PHE A 148 1.53 6.39 6.58
C PHE A 148 0.97 4.99 6.76
N ILE A 149 -0.27 4.90 7.25
CA ILE A 149 -1.04 3.65 7.28
C ILE A 149 -2.29 3.84 6.43
N ILE A 150 -2.52 2.93 5.49
CA ILE A 150 -3.81 2.75 4.83
C ILE A 150 -4.45 1.48 5.37
N ILE A 151 -5.69 1.60 5.83
CA ILE A 151 -6.47 0.50 6.35
C ILE A 151 -7.71 0.35 5.50
N ILE A 152 -7.89 -0.82 4.92
CA ILE A 152 -9.12 -1.20 4.23
C ILE A 152 -10.02 -1.93 5.24
N ILE A 153 -11.21 -1.40 5.42
CA ILE A 153 -12.16 -1.93 6.40
C ILE A 153 -13.34 -2.55 5.65
N ASN A 154 -13.47 -3.87 5.75
CA ASN A 154 -14.59 -4.63 5.18
C ASN A 154 -15.56 -5.11 6.28
N PHE A 155 -15.77 -4.29 7.31
CA PHE A 155 -16.53 -4.69 8.48
C PHE A 155 -17.93 -4.08 8.48
N GLU A 156 -18.78 -4.64 9.35
CA GLU A 156 -20.04 -4.02 9.72
C GLU A 156 -19.81 -2.65 10.37
N PHE A 157 -20.75 -1.74 10.17
CA PHE A 157 -20.68 -0.34 10.61
C PHE A 157 -20.29 -0.16 12.09
N ASN A 158 -20.74 -1.03 12.97
CA ASN A 158 -20.43 -0.95 14.40
C ASN A 158 -18.93 -1.12 14.70
N GLN A 159 -18.22 -1.96 13.96
CA GLN A 159 -16.79 -2.18 14.13
C GLN A 159 -15.98 -0.98 13.61
N TYR A 160 -16.44 -0.36 12.56
CA TYR A 160 -15.88 0.89 12.03
C TYR A 160 -15.92 2.02 13.06
N GLU A 161 -17.06 2.24 13.73
CA GLU A 161 -17.20 3.28 14.75
C GLU A 161 -16.27 3.06 15.97
N ILE A 162 -16.04 1.81 16.37
CA ILE A 162 -15.08 1.46 17.43
C ILE A 162 -13.66 1.86 17.02
N LEU A 163 -13.24 1.51 15.79
CA LEU A 163 -11.93 1.86 15.28
C LEU A 163 -11.76 3.37 15.13
N LYS A 164 -12.76 4.05 14.58
CA LYS A 164 -12.77 5.50 14.43
C LYS A 164 -12.60 6.22 15.76
N LYS A 165 -13.35 5.83 16.80
CA LYS A 165 -13.26 6.39 18.15
C LYS A 165 -11.87 6.17 18.76
N LYS A 166 -11.33 4.95 18.63
CA LYS A 166 -10.02 4.56 19.19
C LYS A 166 -8.85 5.28 18.53
N TYR A 167 -8.94 5.54 17.22
CA TYR A 167 -7.84 6.08 16.43
C TYR A 167 -8.13 7.45 15.82
N SER A 168 -9.14 8.19 16.31
CA SER A 168 -9.59 9.49 15.77
C SER A 168 -8.47 10.52 15.56
N LYS A 169 -7.42 10.50 16.38
CA LYS A 169 -6.26 11.40 16.25
C LYS A 169 -5.42 11.15 14.98
N TYR A 170 -5.53 9.97 14.37
CA TYR A 170 -4.71 9.51 13.25
C TYR A 170 -5.53 9.27 11.98
N TYR A 171 -6.85 9.52 12.06
CA TYR A 171 -7.80 9.04 11.08
C TYR A 171 -8.28 10.16 10.15
N ARG A 172 -8.11 9.96 8.84
CA ARG A 172 -8.91 10.62 7.80
C ARG A 172 -9.70 9.55 7.07
N ALA A 173 -11.04 9.63 7.10
CA ALA A 173 -11.90 8.80 6.26
C ALA A 173 -11.97 9.39 4.86
N PHE A 174 -11.92 8.54 3.86
CA PHE A 174 -12.13 8.91 2.47
C PHE A 174 -13.33 8.17 1.93
#